data_81b7eb3c75a13c178a7b0d821d8ab3ed
#
_entry.id   81b7eb3c75a13c178a7b0d821d8ab3ed
#
_cell.length_a   1.000
_cell.length_b   1.000
_cell.length_c   1.000
_cell.angle_alpha   90.00
_cell.angle_beta   90.00
_cell.angle_gamma   90.00
#
_symmetry.space_group_name_H-M   'P 1'
#
loop_
_entity.id
_entity.type
_entity.pdbx_description
1 polymer ?
#
loop_
_entity_poly.entity_id
_entity_poly.type
_entity_poly.pdbx_seq_one_letter_code
_entity_poly.pdbx_strand_id
1 'polypeptide(L)'
;MLIRQVQGSDLEVIATIESDNFSPQEATTRAVLEEHIRLIPDTFLVALIDQEIVGYIEGPVVTTPILEDSLFHGVTKNPKIGGYIAITSLSIAKHFQQQGVGTALLAALKDLVVAQQRTGLILTCHDYLISYYEMNGFINQGISESQHGGTLWYQMIWKL
;
A
#
# COMPACT_ATOMS: atom_id res chain seq x y z
N MET A 1 -1.39 12.52 -15.06
CA MET A 1 -1.30 12.01 -13.66
C MET A 1 0.13 12.15 -13.17
N LEU A 2 0.29 12.66 -11.96
CA LEU A 2 1.59 12.79 -11.32
C LEU A 2 1.63 11.86 -10.10
N ILE A 3 2.73 11.13 -9.92
CA ILE A 3 2.96 10.32 -8.72
C ILE A 3 4.22 10.85 -8.03
N ARG A 4 4.10 11.12 -6.74
CA ARG A 4 5.21 11.65 -5.93
C ARG A 4 5.20 11.07 -4.52
N GLN A 5 6.30 11.27 -3.81
CA GLN A 5 6.38 10.93 -2.40
C GLN A 5 5.40 11.77 -1.58
N VAL A 6 4.82 11.17 -0.57
CA VAL A 6 3.88 11.81 0.34
C VAL A 6 4.52 13.00 1.08
N GLN A 7 3.70 13.98 1.42
CA GLN A 7 4.06 15.12 2.25
C GLN A 7 3.12 15.18 3.46
N GLY A 8 3.56 15.82 4.54
CA GLY A 8 2.73 15.92 5.75
C GLY A 8 1.38 16.60 5.51
N SER A 9 1.35 17.57 4.60
CA SER A 9 0.11 18.29 4.24
C SER A 9 -0.92 17.42 3.51
N ASP A 10 -0.54 16.21 3.06
CA ASP A 10 -1.45 15.31 2.34
C ASP A 10 -2.36 14.50 3.29
N LEU A 11 -2.08 14.50 4.59
CA LEU A 11 -2.70 13.60 5.57
C LEU A 11 -4.23 13.63 5.54
N GLU A 12 -4.83 14.81 5.54
CA GLU A 12 -6.30 14.90 5.66
C GLU A 12 -7.01 14.30 4.44
N VAL A 13 -6.48 14.53 3.23
CA VAL A 13 -7.05 13.96 2.01
C VAL A 13 -6.89 12.44 2.01
N ILE A 14 -5.71 11.96 2.38
CA ILE A 14 -5.40 10.52 2.44
C ILE A 14 -6.33 9.83 3.45
N ALA A 15 -6.49 10.40 4.64
CA ALA A 15 -7.36 9.84 5.68
C ALA A 15 -8.82 9.76 5.22
N THR A 16 -9.29 10.77 4.48
CA THR A 16 -10.64 10.79 3.91
C THR A 16 -10.81 9.68 2.87
N ILE A 17 -9.85 9.53 1.96
CA ILE A 17 -9.90 8.47 0.94
C ILE A 17 -9.95 7.09 1.60
N GLU A 18 -9.13 6.87 2.62
CA GLU A 18 -9.09 5.59 3.32
C GLU A 18 -10.43 5.29 4.02
N SER A 19 -10.98 6.25 4.75
CA SER A 19 -12.23 6.05 5.47
C SER A 19 -13.44 5.89 4.53
N ASP A 20 -13.40 6.49 3.34
CA ASP A 20 -14.47 6.33 2.35
C ASP A 20 -14.46 4.94 1.71
N ASN A 21 -13.29 4.31 1.60
CA ASN A 21 -13.12 3.08 0.86
C ASN A 21 -13.20 1.81 1.70
N PHE A 22 -12.95 1.90 3.01
CA PHE A 22 -12.86 0.73 3.87
C PHE A 22 -13.81 0.83 5.05
N SER A 23 -14.25 -0.33 5.55
CA SER A 23 -15.05 -0.39 6.78
C SER A 23 -14.21 0.07 7.97
N PRO A 24 -14.84 0.53 9.08
CA PRO A 24 -14.08 0.92 10.27
C PRO A 24 -13.17 -0.17 10.81
N GLN A 25 -13.50 -1.44 10.57
CA GLN A 25 -12.70 -2.58 11.02
C GLN A 25 -11.44 -2.76 10.18
N GLU A 26 -11.45 -2.33 8.91
CA GLU A 26 -10.34 -2.52 7.97
C GLU A 26 -9.55 -1.25 7.72
N ALA A 27 -10.17 -0.08 7.84
CA ALA A 27 -9.54 1.19 7.51
C ALA A 27 -8.35 1.47 8.44
N THR A 28 -7.25 1.92 7.84
CA THR A 28 -6.11 2.45 8.59
C THR A 28 -6.52 3.78 9.21
N THR A 29 -6.23 3.96 10.49
CA THR A 29 -6.63 5.17 11.20
C THR A 29 -5.79 6.38 10.78
N ARG A 30 -6.33 7.58 11.01
CA ARG A 30 -5.60 8.83 10.76
C ARG A 30 -4.28 8.87 11.53
N ALA A 31 -4.28 8.42 12.78
CA ALA A 31 -3.07 8.42 13.62
C ALA A 31 -1.98 7.51 13.04
N VAL A 32 -2.36 6.34 12.55
CA VAL A 32 -1.42 5.40 11.91
C VAL A 32 -0.90 5.98 10.59
N LEU A 33 -1.77 6.60 9.78
CA LEU A 33 -1.35 7.25 8.53
C LEU A 33 -0.36 8.38 8.80
N GLU A 34 -0.59 9.18 9.83
CA GLU A 34 0.33 10.25 10.24
C GLU A 34 1.69 9.69 10.62
N GLU A 35 1.73 8.60 11.37
CA GLU A 35 2.97 7.91 11.74
C GLU A 35 3.70 7.39 10.50
N HIS A 36 2.98 6.77 9.55
CA HIS A 36 3.57 6.26 8.31
C HIS A 36 4.16 7.39 7.48
N ILE A 37 3.47 8.52 7.36
CA ILE A 37 4.00 9.69 6.65
C ILE A 37 5.30 10.17 7.28
N ARG A 38 5.38 10.15 8.60
CA ARG A 38 6.56 10.61 9.34
C ARG A 38 7.72 9.62 9.27
N LEU A 39 7.46 8.32 9.39
CA LEU A 39 8.49 7.29 9.55
C LEU A 39 8.89 6.60 8.25
N ILE A 40 7.95 6.40 7.31
CA ILE A 40 8.21 5.67 6.07
C ILE A 40 7.78 6.43 4.82
N PRO A 41 8.08 7.73 4.71
CA PRO A 41 7.70 8.50 3.51
C PRO A 41 8.37 7.99 2.24
N ASP A 42 9.51 7.32 2.35
CA ASP A 42 10.27 6.75 1.24
C ASP A 42 9.57 5.57 0.56
N THR A 43 8.53 5.00 1.19
CA THR A 43 7.69 3.96 0.61
C THR A 43 6.21 4.34 0.65
N PHE A 44 5.92 5.63 0.53
CA PHE A 44 4.58 6.18 0.59
C PHE A 44 4.38 7.14 -0.59
N LEU A 45 3.57 6.73 -1.58
CA LEU A 45 3.36 7.49 -2.82
C LEU A 45 1.93 7.97 -2.92
N VAL A 46 1.75 9.17 -3.45
CA VAL A 46 0.43 9.73 -3.77
C VAL A 46 0.32 9.99 -5.27
N ALA A 47 -0.88 9.78 -5.81
CA ALA A 47 -1.21 10.08 -7.20
C ALA A 47 -2.09 11.32 -7.26
N LEU A 48 -1.77 12.23 -8.17
CA LEU A 48 -2.50 13.47 -8.37
C LEU A 48 -3.00 13.56 -9.81
N ILE A 49 -4.22 14.05 -9.97
CA ILE A 49 -4.81 14.44 -11.25
C ILE A 49 -5.30 15.88 -11.08
N ASP A 50 -4.85 16.77 -11.97
CA ASP A 50 -5.17 18.20 -11.91
C ASP A 50 -4.88 18.80 -10.52
N GLN A 51 -3.73 18.42 -9.95
CA GLN A 51 -3.22 18.88 -8.65
C GLN A 51 -4.04 18.40 -7.44
N GLU A 52 -4.98 17.48 -7.66
CA GLU A 52 -5.77 16.89 -6.59
C GLU A 52 -5.30 15.47 -6.30
N ILE A 53 -5.12 15.12 -5.03
CA ILE A 53 -4.76 13.74 -4.64
C ILE A 53 -5.98 12.85 -4.86
N VAL A 54 -5.80 11.82 -5.69
CA VAL A 54 -6.87 10.88 -6.05
C VAL A 54 -6.60 9.45 -5.57
N GLY A 55 -5.44 9.20 -5.01
CA GLY A 55 -5.11 7.88 -4.48
C GLY A 55 -3.73 7.85 -3.84
N TYR A 56 -3.44 6.75 -3.15
CA TYR A 56 -2.13 6.55 -2.54
C TYR A 56 -1.83 5.07 -2.36
N ILE A 57 -0.55 4.76 -2.19
CA ILE A 57 -0.06 3.42 -1.87
C ILE A 57 1.06 3.55 -0.83
N GLU A 58 1.07 2.69 0.17
CA GLU A 58 2.09 2.78 1.20
C GLU A 58 2.30 1.46 1.94
N GLY A 59 3.47 1.32 2.55
CA GLY A 59 3.76 0.25 3.47
C GLY A 59 5.22 0.20 3.89
N PRO A 60 5.48 -0.41 5.04
CA PRO A 60 6.84 -0.54 5.58
C PRO A 60 7.65 -1.60 4.85
N VAL A 61 8.97 -1.54 5.02
CA VAL A 61 9.87 -2.59 4.55
C VAL A 61 10.03 -3.65 5.64
N VAL A 62 9.92 -4.92 5.23
CA VAL A 62 10.08 -6.08 6.10
C VAL A 62 11.19 -6.98 5.54
N THR A 63 11.83 -7.77 6.41
CA THR A 63 12.96 -8.62 6.01
C THR A 63 12.53 -9.96 5.41
N THR A 64 11.35 -10.44 5.80
CA THR A 64 10.79 -11.70 5.30
C THR A 64 9.49 -11.41 4.54
N PRO A 65 9.11 -12.24 3.54
CA PRO A 65 7.93 -11.97 2.71
C PRO A 65 6.62 -12.36 3.41
N ILE A 66 6.45 -11.94 4.65
CA ILE A 66 5.24 -12.19 5.44
C ILE A 66 4.72 -10.85 5.96
N LEU A 67 3.45 -10.55 5.64
CA LEU A 67 2.79 -9.35 6.13
C LEU A 67 2.06 -9.69 7.42
N GLU A 68 2.63 -9.25 8.55
CA GLU A 68 2.07 -9.49 9.87
C GLU A 68 1.06 -8.40 10.24
N ASP A 69 0.02 -8.77 11.00
CA ASP A 69 -1.03 -7.83 11.42
C ASP A 69 -0.49 -6.64 12.21
N SER A 70 0.60 -6.83 12.96
CA SER A 70 1.22 -5.75 13.74
C SER A 70 1.65 -4.57 12.87
N LEU A 71 1.93 -4.77 11.57
CA LEU A 71 2.32 -3.70 10.66
C LEU A 71 1.20 -2.68 10.40
N PHE A 72 -0.04 -3.04 10.67
CA PHE A 72 -1.19 -2.12 10.55
C PHE A 72 -1.32 -1.19 11.76
N HIS A 73 -0.58 -1.42 12.83
CA HIS A 73 -0.70 -0.69 14.09
C HIS A 73 0.51 0.18 14.41
N GLY A 74 1.66 -0.09 13.80
CA GLY A 74 2.85 0.73 14.00
C GLY A 74 4.02 0.25 13.16
N VAL A 75 4.90 1.17 12.82
CA VAL A 75 6.07 0.91 11.98
C VAL A 75 7.30 1.61 12.55
N THR A 76 8.47 1.20 12.08
CA THR A 76 9.74 1.88 12.33
C THR A 76 10.27 2.39 10.99
N LYS A 77 11.29 3.24 11.02
CA LYS A 77 11.93 3.73 9.80
C LYS A 77 12.43 2.56 8.95
N ASN A 78 12.25 2.67 7.65
CA ASN A 78 12.74 1.66 6.72
C ASN A 78 14.27 1.59 6.71
N PRO A 79 14.86 0.40 6.51
CA PRO A 79 16.27 0.31 6.16
C PRO A 79 16.48 0.98 4.79
N LYS A 80 17.71 1.42 4.52
CA LYS A 80 18.01 2.15 3.27
C LYS A 80 17.89 1.27 2.03
N ILE A 81 18.20 -0.01 2.15
CA ILE A 81 18.15 -0.97 1.04
C ILE A 81 17.66 -2.33 1.56
N GLY A 82 17.26 -3.19 0.63
CA GLY A 82 16.89 -4.59 0.92
C GLY A 82 15.46 -4.76 1.40
N GLY A 83 15.08 -6.01 1.62
CA GLY A 83 13.76 -6.39 2.11
C GLY A 83 12.64 -6.25 1.09
N TYR A 84 11.43 -6.45 1.57
CA TYR A 84 10.19 -6.34 0.79
C TYR A 84 9.40 -5.14 1.28
N ILE A 85 8.80 -4.38 0.35
CA ILE A 85 7.81 -3.38 0.75
C ILE A 85 6.50 -4.12 1.00
N ALA A 86 6.02 -4.09 2.24
CA ALA A 86 4.75 -4.70 2.62
C ALA A 86 3.65 -3.66 2.46
N ILE A 87 2.85 -3.78 1.39
CA ILE A 87 1.80 -2.82 1.08
C ILE A 87 0.68 -2.97 2.11
N THR A 88 0.51 -1.98 2.97
CA THR A 88 -0.55 -1.96 3.98
C THR A 88 -1.79 -1.19 3.53
N SER A 89 -1.64 -0.30 2.56
CA SER A 89 -2.78 0.41 1.95
C SER A 89 -2.53 0.70 0.49
N LEU A 90 -3.56 0.45 -0.32
CA LEU A 90 -3.69 0.94 -1.69
C LEU A 90 -5.14 1.43 -1.81
N SER A 91 -5.34 2.71 -1.97
CA SER A 91 -6.67 3.29 -1.90
C SER A 91 -6.82 4.40 -2.93
N ILE A 92 -7.90 4.33 -3.71
CA ILE A 92 -8.22 5.28 -4.78
C ILE A 92 -9.57 5.93 -4.47
N ALA A 93 -9.65 7.26 -4.58
CA ALA A 93 -10.90 7.99 -4.40
C ALA A 93 -11.97 7.43 -5.34
N LYS A 94 -13.21 7.33 -4.86
CA LYS A 94 -14.29 6.61 -5.56
C LYS A 94 -14.52 7.07 -6.99
N HIS A 95 -14.45 8.38 -7.24
CA HIS A 95 -14.67 8.93 -8.58
C HIS A 95 -13.52 8.62 -9.57
N PHE A 96 -12.40 8.14 -9.06
CA PHE A 96 -11.20 7.87 -9.86
C PHE A 96 -10.85 6.38 -9.94
N GLN A 97 -11.71 5.51 -9.38
CA GLN A 97 -11.52 4.06 -9.46
C GLN A 97 -11.75 3.56 -10.88
N GLN A 98 -11.13 2.43 -11.22
CA GLN A 98 -11.24 1.78 -12.54
C GLN A 98 -10.72 2.65 -13.69
N GLN A 99 -9.79 3.57 -13.41
CA GLN A 99 -9.17 4.45 -14.40
C GLN A 99 -7.65 4.25 -14.48
N GLY A 100 -7.14 3.17 -13.91
CA GLY A 100 -5.72 2.85 -13.98
C GLY A 100 -4.84 3.51 -12.93
N VAL A 101 -5.41 4.24 -11.97
CA VAL A 101 -4.61 4.92 -10.93
C VAL A 101 -3.91 3.90 -10.02
N GLY A 102 -4.61 2.86 -9.59
CA GLY A 102 -4.02 1.81 -8.76
C GLY A 102 -2.89 1.09 -9.46
N THR A 103 -3.07 0.75 -10.73
CA THR A 103 -2.04 0.11 -11.54
C THR A 103 -0.82 1.02 -11.70
N ALA A 104 -1.03 2.33 -11.88
CA ALA A 104 0.06 3.30 -11.97
C ALA A 104 0.82 3.41 -10.65
N LEU A 105 0.11 3.42 -9.52
CA LEU A 105 0.76 3.44 -8.19
C LEU A 105 1.57 2.17 -7.95
N LEU A 106 1.04 1.00 -8.32
CA LEU A 106 1.78 -0.26 -8.21
C LEU A 106 3.04 -0.23 -9.08
N ALA A 107 2.94 0.27 -10.31
CA ALA A 107 4.09 0.39 -11.20
C ALA A 107 5.15 1.33 -10.61
N ALA A 108 4.74 2.47 -10.04
CA ALA A 108 5.66 3.40 -9.41
C ALA A 108 6.33 2.78 -8.17
N LEU A 109 5.60 1.99 -7.40
CA LEU A 109 6.18 1.30 -6.25
C LEU A 109 7.19 0.23 -6.68
N LYS A 110 6.93 -0.47 -7.80
CA LYS A 110 7.91 -1.40 -8.39
C LYS A 110 9.20 -0.69 -8.80
N ASP A 111 9.07 0.54 -9.33
CA ASP A 111 10.25 1.35 -9.65
C ASP A 111 11.05 1.69 -8.39
N LEU A 112 10.38 1.93 -7.25
CA LEU A 112 11.08 2.14 -5.98
C LEU A 112 11.80 0.87 -5.52
N VAL A 113 11.24 -0.33 -5.76
CA VAL A 113 11.93 -1.59 -5.44
C VAL A 113 13.29 -1.63 -6.14
N VAL A 114 13.32 -1.26 -7.41
CA VAL A 114 14.57 -1.20 -8.18
C VAL A 114 15.50 -0.12 -7.63
N ALA A 115 15.00 1.11 -7.48
CA ALA A 115 15.81 2.26 -7.08
C ALA A 115 16.39 2.10 -5.66
N GLN A 116 15.64 1.45 -4.77
CA GLN A 116 16.04 1.26 -3.37
C GLN A 116 16.72 -0.09 -3.11
N GLN A 117 16.97 -0.87 -4.18
CA GLN A 117 17.59 -2.20 -4.07
C GLN A 117 16.84 -3.12 -3.10
N ARG A 118 15.49 -3.12 -3.22
CA ARG A 118 14.63 -4.03 -2.48
C ARG A 118 14.46 -5.35 -3.23
N THR A 119 13.88 -6.33 -2.59
CA THR A 119 13.64 -7.67 -3.19
C THR A 119 12.31 -7.74 -3.93
N GLY A 120 11.28 -7.09 -3.43
CA GLY A 120 9.96 -7.15 -4.04
C GLY A 120 8.88 -6.46 -3.20
N LEU A 121 7.65 -6.79 -3.55
CA LEU A 121 6.43 -6.28 -2.91
C LEU A 121 5.63 -7.46 -2.35
N ILE A 122 5.02 -7.28 -1.18
CA ILE A 122 4.05 -8.22 -0.63
C ILE A 122 2.80 -7.48 -0.20
N LEU A 123 1.67 -8.19 -0.23
CA LEU A 123 0.40 -7.66 0.27
C LEU A 123 -0.53 -8.81 0.64
N THR A 124 -1.60 -8.47 1.34
CA THR A 124 -2.74 -9.36 1.52
C THR A 124 -3.97 -8.69 0.93
N CYS A 125 -4.89 -9.48 0.35
CA CYS A 125 -6.09 -8.94 -0.28
C CYS A 125 -7.27 -9.87 -0.11
N HIS A 126 -8.48 -9.33 -0.31
CA HIS A 126 -9.69 -10.14 -0.42
C HIS A 126 -9.68 -10.97 -1.71
N ASP A 127 -10.44 -12.06 -1.72
CA ASP A 127 -10.48 -12.99 -2.86
C ASP A 127 -10.88 -12.30 -4.17
N TYR A 128 -11.80 -11.33 -4.13
CA TYR A 128 -12.25 -10.63 -5.34
C TYR A 128 -11.19 -9.70 -5.93
N LEU A 129 -10.07 -9.47 -5.26
CA LEU A 129 -8.96 -8.66 -5.76
C LEU A 129 -7.79 -9.49 -6.28
N ILE A 130 -7.82 -10.80 -6.14
CA ILE A 130 -6.73 -11.68 -6.59
C ILE A 130 -6.41 -11.46 -8.07
N SER A 131 -7.45 -11.49 -8.93
CA SER A 131 -7.26 -11.31 -10.38
C SER A 131 -6.63 -9.95 -10.71
N TYR A 132 -7.03 -8.89 -10.01
CA TYR A 132 -6.44 -7.56 -10.20
C TYR A 132 -4.94 -7.57 -9.93
N TYR A 133 -4.52 -8.17 -8.82
CA TYR A 133 -3.09 -8.23 -8.50
C TYR A 133 -2.32 -9.18 -9.41
N GLU A 134 -2.94 -10.29 -9.81
CA GLU A 134 -2.31 -11.19 -10.80
C GLU A 134 -2.07 -10.48 -12.14
N MET A 135 -3.02 -9.65 -12.59
CA MET A 135 -2.85 -8.83 -13.80
C MET A 135 -1.71 -7.81 -13.65
N ASN A 136 -1.37 -7.44 -12.43
CA ASN A 136 -0.25 -6.54 -12.13
C ASN A 136 1.03 -7.30 -11.79
N GLY A 137 1.10 -8.59 -12.11
CA GLY A 137 2.33 -9.38 -11.99
C GLY A 137 2.55 -10.05 -10.65
N PHE A 138 1.59 -10.00 -9.74
CA PHE A 138 1.70 -10.67 -8.45
C PHE A 138 1.34 -12.15 -8.56
N ILE A 139 1.92 -12.95 -7.67
CA ILE A 139 1.65 -14.38 -7.56
C ILE A 139 0.86 -14.62 -6.29
N ASN A 140 -0.27 -15.34 -6.41
CA ASN A 140 -1.10 -15.75 -5.28
C ASN A 140 -0.40 -16.88 -4.52
N GLN A 141 -0.13 -16.67 -3.24
CA GLN A 141 0.50 -17.65 -2.37
C GLN A 141 -0.50 -18.36 -1.44
N GLY A 142 -1.80 -18.12 -1.64
CA GLY A 142 -2.84 -18.78 -0.87
C GLY A 142 -3.30 -17.97 0.34
N ILE A 143 -4.05 -18.62 1.20
CA ILE A 143 -4.67 -18.00 2.37
C ILE A 143 -3.58 -17.54 3.35
N SER A 144 -3.65 -16.26 3.76
CA SER A 144 -2.79 -15.68 4.77
C SER A 144 -3.27 -16.05 6.18
N GLU A 145 -2.35 -16.03 7.14
CA GLU A 145 -2.70 -16.17 8.56
C GLU A 145 -3.27 -14.89 9.16
N SER A 146 -3.32 -13.79 8.38
CA SER A 146 -3.87 -12.51 8.85
C SER A 146 -5.33 -12.65 9.25
N GLN A 147 -5.70 -12.01 10.36
CA GLN A 147 -7.07 -11.93 10.84
C GLN A 147 -7.57 -10.48 10.90
N HIS A 148 -6.86 -9.56 10.22
CA HIS A 148 -7.20 -8.15 10.20
C HIS A 148 -8.65 -7.97 9.70
N GLY A 149 -9.45 -7.20 10.43
CA GLY A 149 -10.85 -6.97 10.11
C GLY A 149 -11.76 -8.20 10.23
N GLY A 150 -11.25 -9.32 10.75
CA GLY A 150 -12.03 -10.55 10.94
C GLY A 150 -12.40 -11.27 9.65
N THR A 151 -11.71 -10.99 8.54
CA THR A 151 -12.00 -11.58 7.23
C THR A 151 -10.85 -12.46 6.74
N LEU A 152 -11.12 -13.22 5.67
CA LEU A 152 -10.13 -14.07 5.04
C LEU A 152 -9.27 -13.26 4.07
N TRP A 153 -7.95 -13.39 4.18
CA TRP A 153 -6.99 -12.67 3.37
C TRP A 153 -6.13 -13.63 2.58
N TYR A 154 -5.75 -13.23 1.36
CA TYR A 154 -4.85 -13.97 0.49
C TYR A 154 -3.53 -13.23 0.35
N GLN A 155 -2.42 -13.97 0.49
CA GLN A 155 -1.09 -13.39 0.38
C GLN A 155 -0.65 -13.36 -1.07
N MET A 156 -0.18 -12.19 -1.51
CA MET A 156 0.31 -11.96 -2.86
C MET A 156 1.74 -11.46 -2.82
N ILE A 157 2.56 -11.86 -3.78
CA ILE A 157 3.96 -11.43 -3.88
C ILE A 157 4.33 -11.06 -5.31
N TRP A 158 5.12 -10.00 -5.44
CA TRP A 158 5.81 -9.65 -6.67
C TRP A 158 7.30 -9.54 -6.36
N LYS A 159 8.15 -10.24 -7.14
CA LYS A 159 9.60 -10.21 -7.00
C LYS A 159 10.25 -9.64 -8.24
N LEU A 160 11.35 -8.94 -8.03
CA LEU A 160 12.19 -8.40 -9.10
C LEU A 160 12.86 -9.55 -9.89
#